data_e3135367aa296988080bbadf883ff6e1
#
_entry.id   e3135367aa296988080bbadf883ff6e1
#
_cell.length_a   1.000
_cell.length_b   1.000
_cell.length_c   1.000
_cell.angle_alpha   90.00
_cell.angle_beta   90.00
_cell.angle_gamma   90.00
#
_symmetry.space_group_name_H-M   'P 1'
#
loop_
_entity.id
_entity.type
_entity.pdbx_description
1 polymer ?
#
loop_
_entity_poly.entity_id
_entity_poly.type
_entity_poly.pdbx_seq_one_letter_code
_entity_poly.pdbx_strand_id
1 'polypeptide(L)'
;MEALGLIAGSGRFPILLAQSYKKTTGGKIEAVGFHGETDPDLAKFVDELTIIAVGQLGKLIKTLKNAEVKKAVMAGQIAPKRLFDSVKSLKFDMRGMKLFMSL
;
A
#
# COMPACT_ATOMS: atom_id res chain seq x y z
N MET A 1 -8.44 -5.70 15.60
CA MET A 1 -7.74 -4.48 15.24
C MET A 1 -7.66 -4.36 13.73
N GLU A 2 -8.04 -3.22 13.22
CA GLU A 2 -8.03 -3.01 11.78
C GLU A 2 -6.63 -2.97 11.22
N ALA A 3 -6.43 -3.57 10.06
CA ALA A 3 -5.18 -3.47 9.35
C ALA A 3 -5.11 -2.19 8.54
N LEU A 4 -3.95 -1.58 8.50
CA LEU A 4 -3.68 -0.48 7.59
C LEU A 4 -3.25 -1.05 6.25
N GLY A 5 -3.86 -0.59 5.17
CA GLY A 5 -3.40 -0.92 3.83
C GLY A 5 -2.30 0.04 3.43
N LEU A 6 -1.18 -0.48 2.97
CA LEU A 6 -0.07 0.35 2.51
C LEU A 6 0.22 0.03 1.05
N ILE A 7 -0.03 1.00 0.18
CA ILE A 7 0.32 0.89 -1.22
C ILE A 7 1.70 1.52 -1.36
N ALA A 8 2.71 0.68 -1.51
CA ALA A 8 4.10 1.11 -1.38
C ALA A 8 4.75 1.32 -2.74
N GLY A 9 5.15 2.56 -3.01
CA GLY A 9 5.99 2.87 -4.16
C GLY A 9 7.45 2.70 -3.84
N SER A 10 8.31 3.33 -4.63
CA SER A 10 9.75 3.25 -4.45
C SER A 10 10.24 4.18 -3.33
N GLY A 11 11.49 3.98 -2.94
CA GLY A 11 12.13 4.79 -1.92
C GLY A 11 11.93 4.26 -0.52
N ARG A 12 12.40 4.99 0.46
CA ARG A 12 12.37 4.55 1.85
C ARG A 12 11.15 5.02 2.64
N PHE A 13 10.36 5.92 2.08
CA PHE A 13 9.23 6.47 2.81
C PHE A 13 8.23 5.40 3.25
N PRO A 14 7.91 4.38 2.43
CA PRO A 14 7.03 3.31 2.91
C PRO A 14 7.55 2.62 4.15
N ILE A 15 8.88 2.40 4.23
CA ILE A 15 9.49 1.77 5.41
C ILE A 15 9.35 2.67 6.62
N LEU A 16 9.65 3.96 6.46
CA LEU A 16 9.54 4.91 7.56
C LEU A 16 8.10 5.01 8.07
N LEU A 17 7.15 5.00 7.15
CA LEU A 17 5.73 5.03 7.51
C LEU A 17 5.34 3.77 8.28
N ALA A 18 5.78 2.60 7.80
CA ALA A 18 5.48 1.34 8.46
C ALA A 18 6.04 1.29 9.87
N GLN A 19 7.29 1.71 10.03
CA GLN A 19 7.92 1.77 11.35
C GLN A 19 7.17 2.68 12.31
N SER A 20 6.82 3.88 11.82
CA SER A 20 6.09 4.85 12.63
C SER A 20 4.72 4.34 13.04
N TYR A 21 4.00 3.74 12.10
CA TYR A 21 2.67 3.20 12.37
C TYR A 21 2.71 2.09 13.41
N LYS A 22 3.65 1.16 13.27
CA LYS A 22 3.81 0.06 14.23
C LYS A 22 4.17 0.57 15.62
N LYS A 23 5.06 1.54 15.67
CA LYS A 23 5.50 2.11 16.94
C LYS A 23 4.38 2.86 17.65
N THR A 24 3.57 3.57 16.89
CA THR A 24 2.52 4.43 17.43
C THR A 24 1.26 3.65 17.79
N THR A 25 0.84 2.72 16.95
CA THR A 25 -0.45 2.04 17.10
C THR A 25 -0.34 0.58 17.48
N GLY A 26 0.77 -0.07 17.15
CA GLY A 26 0.90 -1.52 17.28
C GLY A 26 0.01 -2.30 16.31
N GLY A 27 -0.63 -1.62 15.37
CA GLY A 27 -1.57 -2.24 14.45
C GLY A 27 -0.89 -3.07 13.36
N LYS A 28 -1.71 -3.78 12.59
CA LYS A 28 -1.24 -4.57 11.47
C LYS A 28 -1.14 -3.74 10.20
N ILE A 29 -0.18 -4.09 9.36
CA ILE A 29 -0.01 -3.47 8.06
C ILE A 29 -0.08 -4.54 6.98
N GLU A 30 -0.99 -4.34 6.05
CA GLU A 30 -1.12 -5.15 4.85
C GLU A 30 -0.59 -4.33 3.70
N ALA A 31 0.59 -4.68 3.21
CA ALA A 31 1.27 -3.88 2.18
C ALA A 31 1.19 -4.53 0.82
N VAL A 32 1.07 -3.70 -0.20
CA VAL A 32 1.18 -4.11 -1.59
C VAL A 32 2.27 -3.28 -2.23
N GLY A 33 3.24 -3.95 -2.83
CA GLY A 33 4.33 -3.29 -3.54
C GLY A 33 4.33 -3.68 -5.01
N PHE A 34 5.26 -3.10 -5.75
CA PHE A 34 5.35 -3.28 -7.19
C PHE A 34 6.73 -3.77 -7.59
N HIS A 35 6.77 -4.75 -8.47
CA HIS A 35 8.02 -5.29 -8.99
C HIS A 35 8.92 -4.19 -9.52
N GLY A 36 10.18 -4.20 -9.08
CA GLY A 36 11.17 -3.26 -9.54
C GLY A 36 11.06 -1.85 -8.94
N GLU A 37 10.01 -1.59 -8.16
CA GLU A 37 9.79 -0.27 -7.59
C GLU A 37 9.93 -0.28 -6.07
N THR A 38 9.25 -1.18 -5.41
CA THR A 38 9.17 -1.22 -3.95
C THR A 38 10.43 -1.83 -3.35
N ASP A 39 10.97 -1.19 -2.31
CA ASP A 39 12.12 -1.73 -1.59
C ASP A 39 11.71 -3.04 -0.89
N PRO A 40 12.37 -4.16 -1.22
CA PRO A 40 12.00 -5.44 -0.62
C PRO A 40 12.21 -5.52 0.89
N ASP A 41 13.01 -4.62 1.45
CA ASP A 41 13.21 -4.58 2.91
C ASP A 41 11.92 -4.19 3.64
N LEU A 42 10.95 -3.65 2.93
CA LEU A 42 9.66 -3.32 3.53
C LEU A 42 9.01 -4.55 4.19
N ALA A 43 9.28 -5.74 3.66
CA ALA A 43 8.73 -6.98 4.22
C ALA A 43 9.08 -7.17 5.69
N LYS A 44 10.18 -6.59 6.14
CA LYS A 44 10.61 -6.72 7.53
C LYS A 44 9.80 -5.85 8.50
N PHE A 45 9.04 -4.89 7.96
CA PHE A 45 8.36 -3.89 8.77
C PHE A 45 6.84 -3.94 8.66
N VAL A 46 6.31 -4.89 7.91
CA VAL A 46 4.87 -5.07 7.73
C VAL A 46 4.50 -6.50 8.06
N ASP A 47 3.21 -6.73 8.26
CA ASP A 47 2.73 -8.08 8.58
C ASP A 47 2.63 -8.95 7.34
N GLU A 48 2.27 -8.34 6.22
CA GLU A 48 2.15 -9.04 4.96
C GLU A 48 2.57 -8.12 3.84
N LEU A 49 3.39 -8.60 2.92
CA LEU A 49 3.78 -7.84 1.72
C LEU A 49 3.49 -8.67 0.49
N THR A 50 2.64 -8.15 -0.37
CA THR A 50 2.32 -8.76 -1.65
C THR A 50 2.93 -7.92 -2.75
N ILE A 51 3.74 -8.52 -3.61
CA ILE A 51 4.36 -7.81 -4.73
C ILE A 51 3.58 -8.15 -6.00
N ILE A 52 3.16 -7.13 -6.71
CA ILE A 52 2.41 -7.31 -7.96
C ILE A 52 3.11 -6.56 -9.09
N ALA A 53 2.74 -6.89 -10.32
CA ALA A 53 3.20 -6.13 -11.47
C ALA A 53 2.40 -4.83 -11.57
N VAL A 54 3.02 -3.81 -12.17
CA VAL A 54 2.42 -2.48 -12.30
C VAL A 54 1.04 -2.52 -12.97
N GLY A 55 0.82 -3.46 -13.90
CA GLY A 55 -0.46 -3.58 -14.60
C GLY A 55 -1.53 -4.36 -13.87
N GLN A 56 -1.24 -4.91 -12.69
CA GLN A 56 -2.17 -5.79 -11.98
C GLN A 56 -2.98 -5.05 -10.91
N LEU A 57 -3.62 -3.96 -11.29
CA LEU A 57 -4.33 -3.10 -10.34
C LEU A 57 -5.56 -3.76 -9.74
N GLY A 58 -6.22 -4.65 -10.49
CA GLY A 58 -7.34 -5.42 -9.93
C GLY A 58 -6.89 -6.30 -8.78
N LYS A 59 -5.69 -6.84 -8.87
CA LYS A 59 -5.11 -7.66 -7.82
C LYS A 59 -4.80 -6.84 -6.57
N LEU A 60 -4.41 -5.59 -6.75
CA LEU A 60 -4.20 -4.66 -5.64
C LEU A 60 -5.48 -4.51 -4.82
N ILE A 61 -6.59 -4.21 -5.48
CA ILE A 61 -7.87 -4.02 -4.81
C ILE A 61 -8.29 -5.30 -4.11
N LYS A 62 -8.17 -6.43 -4.79
CA LYS A 62 -8.58 -7.71 -4.23
C LYS A 62 -7.77 -8.06 -2.98
N THR A 63 -6.46 -7.81 -3.03
CA THR A 63 -5.58 -8.08 -1.89
C THR A 63 -6.00 -7.28 -0.66
N LEU A 64 -6.25 -5.98 -0.85
CA LEU A 64 -6.63 -5.12 0.26
C LEU A 64 -8.03 -5.45 0.78
N LYS A 65 -8.96 -5.78 -0.10
CA LYS A 65 -10.31 -6.16 0.33
C LYS A 65 -10.30 -7.47 1.11
N ASN A 66 -9.52 -8.45 0.67
CA ASN A 66 -9.43 -9.73 1.37
C ASN A 66 -8.82 -9.58 2.76
N ALA A 67 -7.97 -8.58 2.95
CA ALA A 67 -7.37 -8.28 4.25
C ALA A 67 -8.28 -7.44 5.14
N GLU A 68 -9.48 -7.11 4.65
CA GLU A 68 -10.47 -6.30 5.38
C GLU A 68 -9.92 -4.95 5.80
N VAL A 69 -9.11 -4.37 4.94
CA VAL A 69 -8.51 -3.06 5.17
C VAL A 69 -9.56 -1.97 4.97
N LYS A 70 -9.68 -1.07 5.93
CA LYS A 70 -10.61 0.06 5.84
C LYS A 70 -9.94 1.36 5.46
N LYS A 71 -8.64 1.47 5.70
CA LYS A 71 -7.85 2.63 5.32
C LYS A 71 -6.66 2.19 4.53
N ALA A 72 -6.39 2.86 3.43
CA ALA A 72 -5.22 2.60 2.62
C ALA A 72 -4.44 3.90 2.47
N VAL A 73 -3.13 3.79 2.62
CA VAL A 73 -2.20 4.91 2.45
C VAL A 73 -1.30 4.58 1.28
N MET A 74 -1.14 5.53 0.37
CA MET A 74 -0.19 5.41 -0.71
C MET A 74 1.06 6.20 -0.33
N ALA A 75 2.20 5.55 -0.27
CA ALA A 75 3.45 6.16 0.17
C ALA A 75 4.57 5.82 -0.78
N GLY A 76 5.50 6.76 -0.94
CA GLY A 76 6.65 6.59 -1.82
C GLY A 76 6.39 7.14 -3.21
N GLN A 77 7.37 6.98 -4.07
CA GLN A 77 7.26 7.45 -5.44
C GLN A 77 6.69 6.34 -6.31
N ILE A 78 5.65 6.67 -7.05
CA ILE A 78 5.05 5.74 -7.99
C ILE A 78 5.26 6.27 -9.40
N ALA A 79 6.16 5.63 -10.10
CA ALA A 79 6.43 5.90 -11.50
C ALA A 79 6.08 4.63 -12.28
N PRO A 80 5.46 4.74 -13.43
CA PRO A 80 5.12 5.97 -14.13
C PRO A 80 3.87 6.64 -13.58
N LYS A 81 3.69 7.90 -13.92
CA LYS A 81 2.54 8.70 -13.50
C LYS A 81 1.21 8.02 -13.83
N ARG A 82 1.16 7.27 -14.92
CA ARG A 82 -0.05 6.53 -15.30
C ARG A 82 -0.52 5.57 -14.22
N LEU A 83 0.42 4.93 -13.54
CA LEU A 83 0.07 4.03 -12.45
C LEU A 83 -0.59 4.81 -11.31
N PHE A 84 -0.01 5.96 -10.97
CA PHE A 84 -0.55 6.81 -9.94
C PHE A 84 -1.99 7.23 -10.26
N ASP A 85 -2.22 7.68 -11.49
CA ASP A 85 -3.56 8.10 -11.93
C ASP A 85 -4.54 6.92 -11.92
N SER A 86 -4.08 5.74 -12.33
CA SER A 86 -4.90 4.54 -12.33
C SER A 86 -5.29 4.13 -10.92
N VAL A 87 -4.35 4.12 -9.99
CA VAL A 87 -4.64 3.79 -8.60
C VAL A 87 -5.60 4.82 -8.00
N LYS A 88 -5.40 6.07 -8.33
CA LYS A 88 -6.26 7.14 -7.85
C LYS A 88 -7.70 6.97 -8.33
N SER A 89 -7.88 6.53 -9.58
CA SER A 89 -9.22 6.31 -10.12
C SER A 89 -9.90 5.07 -9.53
N LEU A 90 -9.14 4.12 -9.02
CA LEU A 90 -9.68 2.89 -8.44
C LEU A 90 -10.29 3.09 -7.06
N LYS A 91 -10.08 4.24 -6.44
CA LYS A 91 -10.61 4.49 -5.09
C LYS A 91 -12.12 4.32 -5.00
N PHE A 92 -12.82 4.46 -6.12
CA PHE A 92 -14.28 4.35 -6.15
C PHE A 92 -14.77 2.90 -6.02
N ASP A 93 -13.90 1.94 -6.30
CA ASP A 93 -14.25 0.53 -6.21
C ASP A 93 -13.97 -0.05 -4.82
N MET A 94 -13.42 0.76 -3.94
CA MET A 94 -13.06 0.32 -2.59
C MET A 94 -14.09 0.84 -1.59
N ARG A 95 -15.29 0.25 -1.63
CA ARG A 95 -16.37 0.64 -0.73
C ARG A 95 -15.94 0.55 0.72
N GLY A 96 -16.15 1.62 1.46
CA GLY A 96 -15.81 1.67 2.86
C GLY A 96 -14.31 1.84 3.14
N MET A 97 -13.51 1.90 2.09
CA MET A 97 -12.08 2.09 2.24
C MET A 97 -11.72 3.55 1.92
N LYS A 98 -10.92 4.15 2.77
CA LYS A 98 -10.43 5.50 2.54
C LYS A 98 -8.99 5.44 2.08
N LEU A 99 -8.67 6.17 1.01
CA LEU A 99 -7.33 6.24 0.47
C LEU A 99 -6.68 7.56 0.86
N PHE A 100 -5.54 7.46 1.51
CA PHE A 100 -4.72 8.61 1.86
C PHE A 100 -3.43 8.55 1.06
N MET A 101 -3.02 9.68 0.51
CA MET A 101 -1.82 9.75 -0.31
C MET A 101 -0.77 10.58 0.39
N SER A 102 0.46 10.03 0.41
CA SER A 102 1.58 10.70 1.04
C SER A 102 2.81 10.49 0.15
N LEU A 103 3.43 11.57 -0.23
CA LEU A 103 4.59 11.53 -1.12
C LEU A 103 5.89 11.77 -0.37
#